data_75e126078194b933ab65eae657fcaa27
#
_entry.id   75e126078194b933ab65eae657fcaa27
#
_cell.length_a   1.000
_cell.length_b   1.000
_cell.length_c   1.000
_cell.angle_alpha   90.00
_cell.angle_beta   90.00
_cell.angle_gamma   90.00
#
_symmetry.space_group_name_H-M   'P 1'
#
loop_
_entity.id
_entity.type
_entity.pdbx_description
1 polymer ?
#
loop_
_entity_poly.entity_id
_entity_poly.type
_entity_poly.pdbx_seq_one_letter_code
_entity_poly.pdbx_strand_id
1 'polypeptide(L)'
;MIKTNISKPIGVKEINFEKTSKIPIKIIEAPIKAKPHWIKMQLPQSQRFNEIKSILRKNNLHSVCEEASCPNIGECFSQGTATFMILGDLCTRRCPFCDVGHGRPLPPDADEPKKLAQTILELNLKYVVITSVDRDD
;
A
#
# COMPACT_ATOMS: atom_id res chain seq x y z
N MET A 1 20.89 -24.02 18.43
CA MET A 1 19.93 -22.91 18.20
C MET A 1 20.58 -21.92 17.25
N ILE A 2 20.25 -22.00 15.96
CA ILE A 2 20.74 -21.05 14.97
C ILE A 2 19.86 -19.81 15.09
N LYS A 3 20.40 -18.71 15.61
CA LYS A 3 19.74 -17.40 15.55
C LYS A 3 19.77 -16.96 14.09
N THR A 4 18.68 -17.17 13.37
CA THR A 4 18.45 -16.55 12.07
C THR A 4 18.37 -15.04 12.31
N ASN A 5 19.44 -14.35 11.95
CA ASN A 5 19.46 -12.89 11.90
C ASN A 5 18.53 -12.49 10.74
N ILE A 6 17.24 -12.28 11.02
CA ILE A 6 16.30 -11.75 10.05
C ILE A 6 16.74 -10.30 9.82
N SER A 7 17.46 -10.07 8.74
CA SER A 7 17.82 -8.72 8.31
C SER A 7 16.53 -7.92 8.08
N LYS A 8 16.48 -6.71 8.64
CA LYS A 8 15.34 -5.81 8.38
C LYS A 8 15.25 -5.52 6.88
N PRO A 9 14.03 -5.37 6.32
CA PRO A 9 13.88 -4.98 4.93
C PRO A 9 14.55 -3.62 4.68
N ILE A 10 15.28 -3.51 3.57
CA ILE A 10 15.89 -2.26 3.14
C ILE A 10 15.02 -1.73 2.01
N GLY A 11 14.20 -0.74 2.31
CA GLY A 11 13.32 -0.13 1.32
C GLY A 11 13.27 1.38 1.46
N VAL A 12 12.93 2.04 0.37
CA VAL A 12 12.75 3.48 0.29
C VAL A 12 11.40 3.78 -0.39
N LYS A 13 10.63 4.69 0.21
CA LYS A 13 9.47 5.30 -0.41
C LYS A 13 9.88 6.67 -0.92
N GLU A 14 10.11 6.81 -2.22
CA GLU A 14 10.50 8.07 -2.83
C GLU A 14 9.31 9.03 -2.91
N ILE A 15 9.54 10.31 -2.65
CA ILE A 15 8.53 11.36 -2.83
C ILE A 15 8.31 11.58 -4.33
N ASN A 16 7.07 11.88 -4.73
CA ASN A 16 6.68 12.06 -6.14
C ASN A 16 7.63 12.95 -6.97
N PHE A 17 8.19 14.00 -6.37
CA PHE A 17 9.14 14.89 -7.05
C PHE A 17 10.45 14.16 -7.45
N GLU A 18 10.97 13.30 -6.59
CA GLU A 18 12.21 12.54 -6.88
C GLU A 18 11.99 11.50 -7.97
N LYS A 19 10.78 10.93 -8.03
CA LYS A 19 10.40 9.98 -9.10
C LYS A 19 10.28 10.68 -10.45
N THR A 20 9.64 11.83 -10.49
CA THR A 20 9.42 12.59 -11.73
C THR A 20 10.67 13.26 -12.24
N SER A 21 11.63 13.64 -11.38
CA SER A 21 12.90 14.22 -11.79
C SER A 21 13.77 13.29 -12.64
N LYS A 22 13.53 11.98 -12.56
CA LYS A 22 14.23 10.96 -13.37
C LYS A 22 13.63 10.79 -14.77
N ILE A 23 12.47 11.38 -15.02
CA ILE A 23 11.80 11.35 -16.32
C ILE A 23 12.08 12.69 -17.00
N PRO A 24 12.61 12.74 -18.23
CA PRO A 24 12.86 13.99 -18.94
C PRO A 24 11.56 14.64 -19.39
N ILE A 25 10.77 15.10 -18.44
CA ILE A 25 9.52 15.83 -18.69
C ILE A 25 9.85 17.31 -18.72
N LYS A 26 9.46 18.01 -19.79
CA LYS A 26 9.52 19.46 -19.84
C LYS A 26 8.53 20.02 -18.81
N ILE A 27 9.03 20.52 -17.69
CA ILE A 27 8.19 21.17 -16.69
C ILE A 27 7.79 22.54 -17.26
N ILE A 28 6.51 22.69 -17.55
CA ILE A 28 5.93 23.99 -17.88
C ILE A 28 5.48 24.60 -16.55
N GLU A 29 6.12 25.67 -16.13
CA GLU A 29 5.71 26.44 -14.95
C GLU A 29 4.35 27.10 -15.26
N ALA A 30 3.28 26.44 -14.84
CA ALA A 30 1.95 27.00 -14.87
C ALA A 30 1.50 27.31 -13.44
N PRO A 31 0.75 28.42 -13.23
CA PRO A 31 0.23 28.72 -11.89
C PRO A 31 -0.65 27.58 -11.41
N ILE A 32 -0.43 27.13 -10.18
CA ILE A 32 -1.23 26.05 -9.56
C ILE A 32 -2.66 26.56 -9.42
N LYS A 33 -3.56 26.02 -10.24
CA LYS A 33 -4.99 26.35 -10.16
C LYS A 33 -5.57 25.77 -8.86
N ALA A 34 -6.46 26.53 -8.21
CA ALA A 34 -7.22 26.04 -7.08
C ALA A 34 -8.03 24.80 -7.49
N LYS A 35 -8.05 23.78 -6.62
CA LYS A 35 -8.86 22.58 -6.87
C LYS A 35 -10.35 22.97 -6.92
N PRO A 36 -11.13 22.40 -7.86
CA PRO A 36 -12.57 22.60 -7.88
C PRO A 36 -13.21 22.25 -6.51
N HIS A 37 -14.25 23.00 -6.12
CA HIS A 37 -14.90 22.85 -4.80
C HIS A 37 -15.51 21.46 -4.55
N TRP A 38 -15.79 20.70 -5.60
CA TRP A 38 -16.33 19.35 -5.52
C TRP A 38 -15.26 18.28 -5.23
N ILE A 39 -13.98 18.59 -5.40
CA ILE A 39 -12.88 17.70 -5.00
C ILE A 39 -12.71 17.81 -3.49
N LYS A 40 -13.40 16.95 -2.77
CA LYS A 40 -13.32 16.85 -1.31
C LYS A 40 -12.82 15.46 -0.94
N MET A 41 -11.82 15.40 -0.07
CA MET A 41 -11.35 14.16 0.53
C MET A 41 -11.97 14.04 1.91
N GLN A 42 -12.61 12.90 2.20
CA GLN A 42 -13.08 12.62 3.54
C GLN A 42 -11.94 12.05 4.37
N LEU A 43 -11.71 12.63 5.53
CA LEU A 43 -10.74 12.07 6.48
C LEU A 43 -11.25 10.72 6.98
N PRO A 44 -10.38 9.70 7.04
CA PRO A 44 -10.75 8.37 7.52
C PRO A 44 -10.93 8.38 9.05
N GLN A 45 -12.14 8.63 9.53
CA GLN A 45 -12.48 8.70 10.96
C GLN A 45 -13.40 7.57 11.42
N SER A 46 -13.77 6.63 10.53
CA SER A 46 -14.67 5.54 10.89
C SER A 46 -13.97 4.52 11.79
N GLN A 47 -14.72 3.99 12.77
CA GLN A 47 -14.25 2.87 13.61
C GLN A 47 -13.81 1.70 12.73
N ARG A 48 -14.55 1.42 11.68
CA ARG A 48 -14.25 0.36 10.70
C ARG A 48 -12.88 0.53 10.03
N PHE A 49 -12.50 1.75 9.71
CA PHE A 49 -11.16 2.05 9.17
C PHE A 49 -10.06 1.63 10.15
N ASN A 50 -10.21 1.98 11.43
CA ASN A 50 -9.23 1.65 12.45
C ASN A 50 -9.17 0.15 12.72
N GLU A 51 -10.31 -0.55 12.70
CA GLU A 51 -10.39 -2.01 12.84
C GLU A 51 -9.61 -2.70 11.72
N ILE A 52 -9.86 -2.34 10.46
CA ILE A 52 -9.15 -2.93 9.31
C ILE A 52 -7.64 -2.72 9.44
N LYS A 53 -7.20 -1.50 9.73
CA LYS A 53 -5.78 -1.22 9.93
C LYS A 53 -5.16 -2.05 11.05
N SER A 54 -5.84 -2.15 12.18
CA SER A 54 -5.36 -2.92 13.33
C SER A 54 -5.20 -4.40 12.98
N ILE A 55 -6.17 -4.99 12.29
CA ILE A 55 -6.13 -6.40 11.90
C ILE A 55 -5.06 -6.66 10.84
N LEU A 56 -4.87 -5.76 9.87
CA LEU A 56 -3.78 -5.86 8.90
C LEU A 56 -2.42 -5.90 9.60
N ARG A 57 -2.17 -4.99 10.53
CA ARG A 57 -0.92 -4.96 11.32
C ARG A 57 -0.72 -6.23 12.15
N LYS A 58 -1.78 -6.69 12.83
CA LYS A 58 -1.74 -7.91 13.65
C LYS A 58 -1.35 -9.16 12.84
N ASN A 59 -1.84 -9.25 11.60
CA ASN A 59 -1.61 -10.39 10.72
C ASN A 59 -0.39 -10.21 9.79
N ASN A 60 0.33 -9.10 9.91
CA ASN A 60 1.44 -8.72 9.03
C ASN A 60 1.04 -8.77 7.55
N LEU A 61 -0.14 -8.19 7.25
CA LEU A 61 -0.66 -8.06 5.90
C LEU A 61 -0.58 -6.60 5.44
N HIS A 62 -0.47 -6.43 4.14
CA HIS A 62 -0.28 -5.12 3.51
C HIS A 62 -1.46 -4.79 2.58
N SER A 63 -1.79 -3.50 2.49
CA SER A 63 -2.80 -3.01 1.56
C SER A 63 -2.21 -1.96 0.63
N VAL A 64 -2.50 -2.07 -0.65
CA VAL A 64 -2.14 -1.02 -1.62
C VAL A 64 -2.76 0.33 -1.22
N CYS A 65 -3.93 0.30 -0.58
CA CYS A 65 -4.61 1.50 -0.12
C CYS A 65 -3.77 2.32 0.87
N GLU A 66 -3.00 1.65 1.73
CA GLU A 66 -2.08 2.32 2.66
C GLU A 66 -0.76 2.64 1.98
N GLU A 67 -0.15 1.66 1.31
CA GLU A 67 1.19 1.80 0.73
C GLU A 67 1.22 2.81 -0.43
N ALA A 68 0.18 2.88 -1.24
CA ALA A 68 0.05 3.85 -2.33
C ALA A 68 -0.59 5.19 -1.90
N SER A 69 -0.75 5.44 -0.59
CA SER A 69 -1.31 6.69 -0.06
C SER A 69 -2.65 7.08 -0.70
N CYS A 70 -3.53 6.08 -0.89
CA CYS A 70 -4.79 6.25 -1.61
C CYS A 70 -5.72 7.26 -0.90
N PRO A 71 -6.18 8.33 -1.56
CA PRO A 71 -7.06 9.32 -0.96
C PRO A 71 -8.45 8.79 -0.59
N ASN A 72 -8.88 7.68 -1.21
CA ASN A 72 -10.20 7.09 -1.01
C ASN A 72 -10.24 5.99 0.06
N ILE A 73 -9.11 5.75 0.75
CA ILE A 73 -8.98 4.64 1.71
C ILE A 73 -10.06 4.67 2.78
N GLY A 74 -10.42 5.85 3.29
CA GLY A 74 -11.44 6.00 4.34
C GLY A 74 -12.81 5.55 3.88
N GLU A 75 -13.21 5.89 2.67
CA GLU A 75 -14.48 5.49 2.07
C GLU A 75 -14.50 4.00 1.77
N CYS A 76 -13.49 3.49 1.06
CA CYS A 76 -13.40 2.08 0.70
C CYS A 76 -13.44 1.17 1.93
N PHE A 77 -12.65 1.46 2.95
CA PHE A 77 -12.61 0.66 4.17
C PHE A 77 -13.93 0.73 4.93
N SER A 78 -14.59 1.90 5.00
CA SER A 78 -15.89 2.03 5.65
C SER A 78 -16.97 1.21 4.95
N GLN A 79 -16.90 1.06 3.63
CA GLN A 79 -17.83 0.28 2.83
C GLN A 79 -17.51 -1.22 2.79
N GLY A 80 -16.41 -1.66 3.41
CA GLY A 80 -15.96 -3.05 3.40
C GLY A 80 -15.26 -3.47 2.12
N THR A 81 -14.59 -2.52 1.46
CA THR A 81 -13.77 -2.78 0.27
C THR A 81 -12.30 -2.59 0.63
N ALA A 82 -11.45 -3.54 0.26
CA ALA A 82 -10.01 -3.45 0.46
C ALA A 82 -9.23 -4.05 -0.71
N THR A 83 -8.07 -3.46 -1.00
CA THR A 83 -7.10 -4.01 -1.96
C THR A 83 -5.86 -4.46 -1.20
N PHE A 84 -5.69 -5.77 -1.12
CA PHE A 84 -4.52 -6.38 -0.47
C PHE A 84 -3.35 -6.44 -1.43
N MET A 85 -2.16 -6.33 -0.86
CA MET A 85 -0.90 -6.50 -1.56
C MET A 85 -0.17 -7.70 -0.97
N ILE A 86 0.12 -8.69 -1.80
CA ILE A 86 0.81 -9.92 -1.39
C ILE A 86 2.29 -9.88 -1.78
N LEU A 87 3.07 -10.81 -1.22
CA LEU A 87 4.52 -10.96 -1.37
C LEU A 87 5.34 -9.86 -0.65
N GLY A 88 4.69 -9.15 0.29
CA GLY A 88 5.31 -8.12 1.11
C GLY A 88 4.91 -6.69 0.75
N ASP A 89 5.59 -5.73 1.34
CA ASP A 89 5.34 -4.27 1.24
C ASP A 89 6.35 -3.54 0.36
N LEU A 90 7.40 -4.23 -0.10
CA LEU A 90 8.45 -3.68 -0.94
C LEU A 90 8.51 -4.36 -2.31
N CYS A 91 8.59 -3.55 -3.35
CA CYS A 91 8.73 -3.99 -4.72
C CYS A 91 10.21 -3.98 -5.14
N THR A 92 10.65 -4.94 -5.96
CA THR A 92 12.01 -4.91 -6.54
C THR A 92 12.12 -3.88 -7.67
N ARG A 93 10.98 -3.47 -8.26
CA ARG A 93 10.92 -2.52 -9.37
C ARG A 93 10.56 -1.10 -8.93
N ARG A 94 10.98 -0.11 -9.74
CA ARG A 94 10.77 1.32 -9.49
C ARG A 94 9.91 1.95 -10.59
N CYS A 95 8.64 1.61 -10.63
CA CYS A 95 7.74 2.21 -11.60
C CYS A 95 7.48 3.69 -11.26
N PRO A 96 7.67 4.63 -12.20
CA PRO A 96 7.62 6.07 -11.90
C PRO A 96 6.23 6.56 -11.47
N PHE A 97 5.18 5.83 -11.81
CA PHE A 97 3.79 6.13 -11.44
C PHE A 97 3.34 5.46 -10.13
N CYS A 98 4.16 4.57 -9.55
CA CYS A 98 3.79 3.77 -8.39
C CYS A 98 4.31 4.40 -7.09
N ASP A 99 3.46 4.49 -6.07
CA ASP A 99 3.83 5.04 -4.77
C ASP A 99 4.18 3.97 -3.72
N VAL A 100 4.15 2.70 -4.10
CA VAL A 100 4.61 1.59 -3.26
C VAL A 100 6.12 1.69 -3.04
N GLY A 101 6.55 1.39 -1.81
CA GLY A 101 7.97 1.36 -1.46
C GLY A 101 8.74 0.35 -2.31
N HIS A 102 10.01 0.64 -2.59
CA HIS A 102 10.87 -0.24 -3.36
C HIS A 102 12.17 -0.49 -2.63
N GLY A 103 12.78 -1.63 -2.90
CA GLY A 103 14.03 -2.00 -2.23
C GLY A 103 14.30 -3.48 -2.29
N ARG A 104 14.87 -3.99 -1.20
CA ARG A 104 15.14 -5.42 -1.02
C ARG A 104 14.11 -6.01 -0.05
N PRO A 105 13.09 -6.71 -0.57
CA PRO A 105 12.05 -7.29 0.29
C PRO A 105 12.59 -8.47 1.09
N LEU A 106 11.87 -8.83 2.14
CA LEU A 106 12.09 -10.07 2.88
C LEU A 106 11.62 -11.29 2.05
N PRO A 107 12.07 -12.50 2.37
CA PRO A 107 11.52 -13.72 1.77
C PRO A 107 9.99 -13.75 1.93
N PRO A 108 9.25 -14.28 0.93
CA PRO A 108 7.79 -14.41 1.01
C PRO A 108 7.37 -15.24 2.22
N ASP A 109 6.28 -14.83 2.88
CA ASP A 109 5.68 -15.57 3.99
C ASP A 109 4.80 -16.71 3.41
N ALA A 110 5.18 -17.95 3.66
CA ALA A 110 4.41 -19.13 3.20
C ALA A 110 2.98 -19.18 3.79
N ASP A 111 2.76 -18.56 4.95
CA ASP A 111 1.45 -18.50 5.60
C ASP A 111 0.59 -17.31 5.16
N GLU A 112 1.12 -16.41 4.34
CA GLU A 112 0.41 -15.20 3.90
C GLU A 112 -0.97 -15.51 3.27
N PRO A 113 -1.13 -16.50 2.37
CA PRO A 113 -2.43 -16.80 1.78
C PRO A 113 -3.48 -17.24 2.82
N LYS A 114 -3.05 -17.99 3.82
CA LYS A 114 -3.93 -18.44 4.92
C LYS A 114 -4.34 -17.29 5.81
N LYS A 115 -3.38 -16.44 6.19
CA LYS A 115 -3.63 -15.23 6.99
C LYS A 115 -4.57 -14.27 6.25
N LEU A 116 -4.36 -14.11 4.95
CA LEU A 116 -5.20 -13.26 4.10
C LEU A 116 -6.64 -13.78 4.05
N ALA A 117 -6.84 -15.07 3.80
CA ALA A 117 -8.17 -15.68 3.76
C ALA A 117 -8.91 -15.51 5.11
N GLN A 118 -8.22 -15.76 6.23
CA GLN A 118 -8.77 -15.57 7.56
C GLN A 118 -9.15 -14.11 7.84
N THR A 119 -8.29 -13.18 7.44
CA THR A 119 -8.52 -11.74 7.60
C THR A 119 -9.73 -11.25 6.80
N ILE A 120 -9.89 -11.72 5.56
CA ILE A 120 -11.05 -11.38 4.73
C ILE A 120 -12.36 -11.83 5.39
N LEU A 121 -12.37 -13.05 5.95
CA LEU A 121 -13.52 -13.58 6.68
C LEU A 121 -13.78 -12.79 7.98
N GLU A 122 -12.76 -12.56 8.80
CA GLU A 122 -12.86 -11.81 10.07
C GLU A 122 -13.41 -10.40 9.85
N LEU A 123 -12.94 -9.74 8.80
CA LEU A 123 -13.37 -8.39 8.44
C LEU A 123 -14.71 -8.34 7.71
N ASN A 124 -15.29 -9.49 7.34
CA ASN A 124 -16.53 -9.56 6.56
C ASN A 124 -16.54 -8.56 5.39
N LEU A 125 -15.48 -8.59 4.57
CA LEU A 125 -15.34 -7.67 3.44
C LEU A 125 -16.32 -8.03 2.33
N LYS A 126 -16.93 -7.01 1.73
CA LYS A 126 -17.90 -7.17 0.64
C LYS A 126 -17.22 -7.33 -0.72
N TYR A 127 -16.08 -6.65 -0.87
CA TYR A 127 -15.32 -6.66 -2.12
C TYR A 127 -13.83 -6.62 -1.82
N VAL A 128 -13.10 -7.53 -2.44
CA VAL A 128 -11.66 -7.70 -2.23
C VAL A 128 -10.95 -7.73 -3.57
N VAL A 129 -9.88 -6.95 -3.68
CA VAL A 129 -8.90 -7.05 -4.76
C VAL A 129 -7.61 -7.57 -4.17
N ILE A 130 -6.94 -8.47 -4.87
CA ILE A 130 -5.62 -8.98 -4.50
C ILE A 130 -4.65 -8.62 -5.62
N THR A 131 -3.58 -7.94 -5.28
CA THR A 131 -2.47 -7.62 -6.18
C THR A 131 -1.16 -8.01 -5.52
N SER A 132 -0.04 -7.88 -6.23
CA SER A 132 1.28 -8.22 -5.70
C SER A 132 2.29 -7.13 -5.96
N VAL A 133 3.34 -7.08 -5.14
CA VAL A 133 4.59 -6.44 -5.53
C VAL A 133 5.31 -7.28 -6.58
N ASP A 134 6.17 -6.65 -7.39
CA ASP A 134 7.09 -7.39 -8.25
C ASP A 134 8.24 -7.98 -7.43
N ARG A 135 8.59 -9.21 -7.75
CA ARG A 135 9.68 -9.98 -7.16
C ARG A 135 10.54 -10.55 -8.29
N ASP A 136 11.64 -9.85 -8.58
CA ASP A 136 12.64 -10.29 -9.57
C ASP A 136 13.82 -11.04 -8.90
N ASP A 137 13.72 -11.28 -7.59
CA ASP A 137 14.71 -11.95 -6.73
C ASP A 137 14.45 -13.47 -6.54
#